data_6844ef3ccfe6b9fb3f0d79eb4f4ba4da
#
_entry.id   6844ef3ccfe6b9fb3f0d79eb4f4ba4da
#
_cell.length_a   1.000
_cell.length_b   1.000
_cell.length_c   1.000
_cell.angle_alpha   90.00
_cell.angle_beta   90.00
_cell.angle_gamma   90.00
#
_symmetry.space_group_name_H-M   'P 1'
#
loop_
_entity.id
_entity.type
_entity.pdbx_description
1 polymer ?
#
loop_
_entity_poly.entity_id
_entity_poly.type
_entity_poly.pdbx_seq_one_letter_code
_entity_poly.pdbx_strand_id
1 'polypeptide(L)'
;MTYYGKVCFTLRIDVMGVGFDNLTKSEFTAKAEDMLEKKERGYVVTPNAEIVYESIHDDGFRALLNDASMVLPDGAGVVLGAKILGTPIKEKVAGIEFGEEVCKLLARNNGRLYLLGSKPGIAKAAGEKLAAKYPGLVICGVDDGYFKDEKAVIERINEAKPDVLFVCLGAPKQEKFIKEHFEELDVTLMLGLGGSLDGYAGVAQRAPKWMIDLSLEWLYRLLKEPKRLGRMMRLPKFVLACGGEKLRRKKNG
;
A
#
# COMPACT_ATOMS: atom_id res chain seq x y z
N MET A 1 2.25 28.24 -23.03
CA MET A 1 1.28 27.13 -23.24
C MET A 1 0.79 26.69 -21.88
N THR A 2 -0.43 27.05 -21.55
CA THR A 2 -1.04 26.94 -20.22
C THR A 2 -1.68 25.55 -20.11
N TYR A 3 -1.13 24.64 -19.30
CA TYR A 3 -1.81 23.38 -18.96
C TYR A 3 -2.79 23.64 -17.82
N TYR A 4 -4.06 23.82 -18.16
CA TYR A 4 -5.17 23.77 -17.21
C TYR A 4 -5.40 22.33 -16.79
N GLY A 5 -5.36 22.10 -15.46
CA GLY A 5 -5.57 20.82 -14.85
C GLY A 5 -6.95 20.23 -15.15
N LYS A 6 -6.94 19.10 -15.85
CA LYS A 6 -8.06 18.15 -15.80
C LYS A 6 -7.81 17.22 -14.62
N VAL A 7 -8.63 17.34 -13.58
CA VAL A 7 -8.84 16.24 -12.62
C VAL A 7 -9.34 15.06 -13.45
N CYS A 8 -8.43 14.19 -13.83
CA CYS A 8 -8.79 12.98 -14.55
C CYS A 8 -9.41 12.05 -13.51
N PHE A 9 -10.73 11.91 -13.51
CA PHE A 9 -11.38 10.81 -12.79
C PHE A 9 -10.78 9.53 -13.32
N THR A 10 -9.85 8.97 -12.57
CA THR A 10 -9.21 7.70 -12.94
C THR A 10 -10.29 6.64 -12.85
N LEU A 11 -10.66 6.04 -13.97
CA LEU A 11 -11.61 4.94 -13.99
C LEU A 11 -11.00 3.80 -13.17
N ARG A 12 -11.60 3.50 -12.02
CA ARG A 12 -11.19 2.37 -11.19
C ARG A 12 -11.64 1.06 -11.83
N ILE A 13 -10.76 0.09 -11.81
CA ILE A 13 -11.02 -1.28 -12.25
C ILE A 13 -11.56 -2.07 -11.07
N ASP A 14 -12.79 -2.55 -11.17
CA ASP A 14 -13.38 -3.41 -10.14
C ASP A 14 -12.80 -4.81 -10.19
N VAL A 15 -12.21 -5.21 -9.06
CA VAL A 15 -11.77 -6.59 -8.81
C VAL A 15 -12.43 -7.10 -7.54
N MET A 16 -13.50 -7.85 -7.69
CA MET A 16 -14.27 -8.44 -6.59
C MET A 16 -14.81 -7.40 -5.58
N GLY A 17 -15.26 -6.25 -6.09
CA GLY A 17 -15.82 -5.15 -5.28
C GLY A 17 -14.80 -4.14 -4.76
N VAL A 18 -13.50 -4.35 -5.00
CA VAL A 18 -12.44 -3.36 -4.73
C VAL A 18 -12.08 -2.65 -6.03
N GLY A 19 -12.20 -1.31 -6.03
CA GLY A 19 -11.87 -0.45 -7.16
C GLY A 19 -10.40 -0.06 -7.17
N PHE A 20 -9.63 -0.58 -8.12
CA PHE A 20 -8.21 -0.25 -8.29
C PHE A 20 -8.01 0.92 -9.25
N ASP A 21 -7.20 1.90 -8.88
CA ASP A 21 -6.82 2.96 -9.80
C ASP A 21 -5.95 2.36 -10.94
N ASN A 22 -6.41 2.54 -12.19
CA ASN A 22 -5.75 1.94 -13.36
C ASN A 22 -4.62 2.83 -13.87
N LEU A 23 -3.61 3.01 -13.02
CA LEU A 23 -2.44 3.86 -13.24
C LEU A 23 -1.16 3.03 -13.28
N THR A 24 -0.15 3.56 -13.99
CA THR A 24 1.23 3.08 -13.90
C THR A 24 1.90 3.61 -12.63
N LYS A 25 3.05 3.04 -12.24
CA LYS A 25 3.81 3.50 -11.09
C LYS A 25 4.20 4.98 -11.20
N SER A 26 4.57 5.44 -12.39
CA SER A 26 4.88 6.85 -12.63
C SER A 26 3.67 7.76 -12.49
N GLU A 27 2.48 7.34 -12.97
CA GLU A 27 1.24 8.08 -12.79
C GLU A 27 0.81 8.17 -11.32
N PHE A 28 0.98 7.07 -10.55
CA PHE A 28 0.76 7.10 -9.09
C PHE A 28 1.74 8.05 -8.39
N THR A 29 3.02 8.02 -8.78
CA THR A 29 4.04 8.91 -8.23
C THR A 29 3.71 10.38 -8.49
N ALA A 30 3.31 10.72 -9.71
CA ALA A 30 2.89 12.08 -10.06
C ALA A 30 1.64 12.52 -9.27
N LYS A 31 0.67 11.62 -9.03
CA LYS A 31 -0.50 11.92 -8.20
C LYS A 31 -0.11 12.16 -6.74
N ALA A 32 0.83 11.38 -6.19
CA ALA A 32 1.34 11.61 -4.84
C ALA A 32 2.10 12.94 -4.73
N GLU A 33 2.90 13.31 -5.73
CA GLU A 33 3.58 14.60 -5.82
C GLU A 33 2.59 15.76 -5.81
N ASP A 34 1.55 15.71 -6.65
CA ASP A 34 0.49 16.72 -6.72
C ASP A 34 -0.26 16.87 -5.38
N MET A 35 -0.60 15.76 -4.71
CA MET A 35 -1.23 15.78 -3.38
C MET A 35 -0.32 16.45 -2.34
N LEU A 36 0.98 16.13 -2.34
CA LEU A 36 1.95 16.72 -1.41
C LEU A 36 2.13 18.22 -1.65
N GLU A 37 2.24 18.65 -2.92
CA GLU A 37 2.37 20.06 -3.29
C GLU A 37 1.14 20.89 -2.90
N LYS A 38 -0.06 20.34 -3.12
CA LYS A 38 -1.33 20.99 -2.78
C LYS A 38 -1.74 20.84 -1.31
N LYS A 39 -0.99 20.04 -0.53
CA LYS A 39 -1.36 19.63 0.82
C LYS A 39 -2.76 19.00 0.89
N GLU A 40 -3.10 18.25 -0.16
CA GLU A 40 -4.35 17.51 -0.23
C GLU A 40 -4.22 16.23 0.62
N ARG A 41 -4.99 16.19 1.71
CA ARG A 41 -4.94 15.05 2.63
C ARG A 41 -5.58 13.82 2.01
N GLY A 42 -4.92 12.68 2.22
CA GLY A 42 -5.43 11.43 1.73
C GLY A 42 -4.65 10.22 2.22
N TYR A 43 -5.18 9.05 1.90
CA TYR A 43 -4.47 7.80 2.20
C TYR A 43 -4.42 6.86 1.00
N VAL A 44 -3.41 6.02 1.03
CA VAL A 44 -3.09 5.05 0.00
C VAL A 44 -3.17 3.65 0.59
N VAL A 45 -3.84 2.76 -0.10
CA VAL A 45 -3.87 1.34 0.23
C VAL A 45 -3.26 0.51 -0.89
N THR A 46 -2.66 -0.62 -0.51
CA THR A 46 -1.95 -1.52 -1.43
C THR A 46 -2.51 -2.95 -1.33
N PRO A 47 -3.83 -3.13 -1.64
CA PRO A 47 -4.44 -4.44 -1.47
C PRO A 47 -3.91 -5.45 -2.50
N ASN A 48 -3.50 -6.60 -1.97
CA ASN A 48 -3.15 -7.79 -2.75
C ASN A 48 -4.34 -8.76 -2.81
N ALA A 49 -4.18 -9.89 -3.51
CA ALA A 49 -5.23 -10.90 -3.64
C ALA A 49 -5.77 -11.45 -2.30
N GLU A 50 -4.92 -11.52 -1.26
CA GLU A 50 -5.32 -11.97 0.08
C GLU A 50 -6.25 -10.95 0.73
N ILE A 51 -5.90 -9.67 0.63
CA ILE A 51 -6.67 -8.54 1.18
C ILE A 51 -8.01 -8.40 0.45
N VAL A 52 -8.00 -8.49 -0.88
CA VAL A 52 -9.23 -8.47 -1.67
C VAL A 52 -10.13 -9.66 -1.31
N TYR A 53 -9.56 -10.87 -1.18
CA TYR A 53 -10.35 -12.04 -0.78
C TYR A 53 -10.96 -11.87 0.62
N GLU A 54 -10.25 -11.28 1.56
CA GLU A 54 -10.76 -10.97 2.90
C GLU A 54 -11.90 -9.95 2.84
N SER A 55 -11.77 -8.90 2.03
CA SER A 55 -12.78 -7.86 1.87
C SER A 55 -14.09 -8.34 1.20
N ILE A 56 -14.09 -9.51 0.50
CA ILE A 56 -15.33 -10.12 -0.03
C ILE A 56 -16.30 -10.45 1.10
N HIS A 57 -15.78 -10.79 2.27
CA HIS A 57 -16.56 -11.22 3.43
C HIS A 57 -16.69 -10.14 4.52
N ASP A 58 -16.18 -8.93 4.27
CA ASP A 58 -16.23 -7.79 5.19
C ASP A 58 -16.53 -6.51 4.41
N ASP A 59 -17.82 -6.15 4.36
CA ASP A 59 -18.31 -4.97 3.63
C ASP A 59 -17.71 -3.67 4.18
N GLY A 60 -17.51 -3.59 5.50
CA GLY A 60 -16.90 -2.43 6.14
C GLY A 60 -15.44 -2.26 5.71
N PHE A 61 -14.68 -3.35 5.71
CA PHE A 61 -13.30 -3.33 5.23
C PHE A 61 -13.22 -3.01 3.73
N ARG A 62 -14.13 -3.57 2.92
CA ARG A 62 -14.20 -3.25 1.50
C ARG A 62 -14.52 -1.77 1.23
N ALA A 63 -15.44 -1.19 1.99
CA ALA A 63 -15.74 0.24 1.90
C ALA A 63 -14.51 1.09 2.25
N LEU A 64 -13.77 0.74 3.31
CA LEU A 64 -12.54 1.41 3.72
C LEU A 64 -11.47 1.38 2.62
N LEU A 65 -11.28 0.25 1.93
CA LEU A 65 -10.36 0.16 0.80
C LEU A 65 -10.80 1.07 -0.35
N ASN A 66 -12.10 1.15 -0.62
CA ASN A 66 -12.64 1.96 -1.72
C ASN A 66 -12.64 3.47 -1.43
N ASP A 67 -12.67 3.87 -0.16
CA ASP A 67 -12.58 5.27 0.27
C ASP A 67 -11.16 5.86 0.11
N ALA A 68 -10.15 5.04 -0.08
CA ALA A 68 -8.78 5.51 -0.23
C ALA A 68 -8.61 6.44 -1.44
N SER A 69 -7.77 7.47 -1.30
CA SER A 69 -7.41 8.41 -2.37
C SER A 69 -6.67 7.74 -3.52
N MET A 70 -5.94 6.67 -3.20
CA MET A 70 -5.27 5.79 -4.17
C MET A 70 -5.34 4.34 -3.73
N VAL A 71 -5.75 3.46 -4.64
CA VAL A 71 -5.80 2.00 -4.44
C VAL A 71 -4.86 1.34 -5.44
N LEU A 72 -3.68 0.94 -4.96
CA LEU A 72 -2.61 0.38 -5.79
C LEU A 72 -2.78 -1.14 -5.94
N PRO A 73 -2.65 -1.68 -7.15
CA PRO A 73 -2.71 -3.13 -7.40
C PRO A 73 -1.39 -3.80 -6.98
N ASP A 74 -1.30 -4.25 -5.72
CA ASP A 74 -0.12 -4.93 -5.21
C ASP A 74 -0.19 -6.44 -5.47
N GLY A 75 0.83 -6.94 -6.11
CA GLY A 75 0.99 -8.37 -6.37
C GLY A 75 0.31 -8.90 -7.63
N ALA A 76 0.90 -9.97 -8.15
CA ALA A 76 0.47 -10.62 -9.40
C ALA A 76 -0.94 -11.22 -9.32
N GLY A 77 -1.40 -11.59 -8.12
CA GLY A 77 -2.72 -12.19 -7.93
C GLY A 77 -3.86 -11.24 -8.30
N VAL A 78 -3.77 -9.96 -7.93
CA VAL A 78 -4.77 -8.94 -8.28
C VAL A 78 -4.80 -8.70 -9.79
N VAL A 79 -3.63 -8.57 -10.42
CA VAL A 79 -3.52 -8.40 -11.88
C VAL A 79 -4.13 -9.60 -12.62
N LEU A 80 -3.87 -10.82 -12.14
CA LEU A 80 -4.48 -12.04 -12.68
C LEU A 80 -5.99 -12.03 -12.50
N GLY A 81 -6.50 -11.65 -11.33
CA GLY A 81 -7.94 -11.53 -11.05
C GLY A 81 -8.63 -10.56 -12.00
N ALA A 82 -8.06 -9.37 -12.19
CA ALA A 82 -8.55 -8.37 -13.14
C ALA A 82 -8.58 -8.92 -14.58
N LYS A 83 -7.55 -9.64 -15.00
CA LYS A 83 -7.50 -10.30 -16.33
C LYS A 83 -8.57 -11.37 -16.47
N ILE A 84 -8.81 -12.19 -15.44
CA ILE A 84 -9.87 -13.19 -15.43
C ILE A 84 -11.23 -12.52 -15.59
N LEU A 85 -11.49 -11.41 -14.89
CA LEU A 85 -12.75 -10.67 -14.94
C LEU A 85 -12.96 -9.91 -16.27
N GLY A 86 -11.92 -9.78 -17.10
CA GLY A 86 -11.98 -9.13 -18.41
C GLY A 86 -11.68 -7.63 -18.39
N THR A 87 -11.22 -7.11 -17.27
CA THR A 87 -10.87 -5.70 -17.07
C THR A 87 -9.41 -5.60 -16.62
N PRO A 88 -8.42 -5.76 -17.54
CA PRO A 88 -7.02 -5.83 -17.16
C PRO A 88 -6.51 -4.52 -16.57
N ILE A 89 -5.67 -4.64 -15.52
CA ILE A 89 -4.94 -3.54 -14.92
C ILE A 89 -3.66 -3.27 -15.73
N LYS A 90 -3.32 -1.98 -15.93
CA LYS A 90 -2.16 -1.54 -16.73
C LYS A 90 -0.83 -2.07 -16.19
N GLU A 91 -0.63 -1.93 -14.88
CA GLU A 91 0.65 -2.25 -14.25
C GLU A 91 0.45 -2.75 -12.82
N LYS A 92 1.26 -3.73 -12.41
CA LYS A 92 1.40 -4.12 -11.01
C LYS A 92 2.28 -3.11 -10.29
N VAL A 93 1.78 -2.50 -9.21
CA VAL A 93 2.54 -1.54 -8.41
C VAL A 93 2.71 -2.08 -6.99
N ALA A 94 3.92 -2.55 -6.68
CA ALA A 94 4.21 -3.04 -5.34
C ALA A 94 4.31 -1.89 -4.33
N GLY A 95 3.64 -2.03 -3.18
CA GLY A 95 3.62 -0.99 -2.15
C GLY A 95 5.01 -0.56 -1.68
N ILE A 96 5.94 -1.52 -1.53
CA ILE A 96 7.33 -1.23 -1.15
C ILE A 96 8.05 -0.36 -2.21
N GLU A 97 7.81 -0.60 -3.50
CA GLU A 97 8.42 0.20 -4.58
C GLU A 97 7.80 1.60 -4.66
N PHE A 98 6.48 1.68 -4.48
CA PHE A 98 5.81 2.97 -4.42
C PHE A 98 6.26 3.82 -3.21
N GLY A 99 6.45 3.20 -2.04
CA GLY A 99 7.03 3.87 -0.88
C GLY A 99 8.45 4.41 -1.16
N GLU A 100 9.28 3.70 -1.93
CA GLU A 100 10.58 4.23 -2.37
C GLU A 100 10.44 5.44 -3.31
N GLU A 101 9.47 5.46 -4.23
CA GLU A 101 9.23 6.64 -5.06
C GLU A 101 8.79 7.85 -4.21
N VAL A 102 7.93 7.62 -3.20
CA VAL A 102 7.54 8.69 -2.25
C VAL A 102 8.75 9.19 -1.45
N CYS A 103 9.66 8.29 -1.01
CA CYS A 103 10.92 8.72 -0.36
C CYS A 103 11.77 9.60 -1.29
N LYS A 104 11.83 9.31 -2.59
CA LYS A 104 12.55 10.15 -3.58
C LYS A 104 11.90 11.53 -3.74
N LEU A 105 10.55 11.59 -3.74
CA LEU A 105 9.84 12.87 -3.79
C LEU A 105 10.17 13.72 -2.56
N LEU A 106 10.06 13.14 -1.36
CA LEU A 106 10.38 13.82 -0.11
C LEU A 106 11.83 14.31 -0.07
N ALA A 107 12.78 13.48 -0.53
CA ALA A 107 14.19 13.83 -0.53
C ALA A 107 14.52 15.08 -1.36
N ARG A 108 13.77 15.37 -2.43
CA ARG A 108 13.97 16.56 -3.28
C ARG A 108 13.67 17.86 -2.55
N ASN A 109 12.75 17.82 -1.57
CA ASN A 109 12.22 18.99 -0.87
C ASN A 109 12.51 18.99 0.63
N ASN A 110 13.46 18.16 1.11
CA ASN A 110 13.72 17.93 2.54
C ASN A 110 12.44 17.57 3.31
N GLY A 111 11.55 16.80 2.64
CA GLY A 111 10.28 16.38 3.18
C GLY A 111 10.43 15.40 4.34
N ARG A 112 9.42 15.37 5.20
CA ARG A 112 9.41 14.71 6.51
C ARG A 112 8.62 13.42 6.45
N LEU A 113 9.24 12.31 6.82
CA LEU A 113 8.64 10.98 6.84
C LEU A 113 8.60 10.42 8.26
N TYR A 114 7.44 9.96 8.68
CA TYR A 114 7.27 9.17 9.90
C TYR A 114 7.03 7.69 9.57
N LEU A 115 7.66 6.80 10.34
CA LEU A 115 7.56 5.35 10.15
C LEU A 115 6.86 4.71 11.35
N LEU A 116 5.70 4.11 11.12
CA LEU A 116 4.92 3.42 12.16
C LEU A 116 4.77 1.95 11.80
N GLY A 117 5.24 1.06 12.65
CA GLY A 117 4.95 -0.37 12.51
C GLY A 117 6.15 -1.29 12.65
N SER A 118 5.93 -2.56 12.28
CA SER A 118 6.85 -3.68 12.43
C SER A 118 7.26 -3.96 13.89
N LYS A 119 8.28 -4.79 14.09
CA LYS A 119 8.79 -5.12 15.44
C LYS A 119 9.65 -3.99 15.99
N PRO A 120 9.83 -3.91 17.33
CA PRO A 120 10.73 -2.95 17.95
C PRO A 120 12.11 -2.93 17.28
N GLY A 121 12.61 -1.72 16.98
CA GLY A 121 13.89 -1.48 16.32
C GLY A 121 13.88 -1.56 14.79
N ILE A 122 12.89 -2.21 14.16
CA ILE A 122 12.83 -2.35 12.69
C ILE A 122 12.54 -1.02 12.01
N ALA A 123 11.57 -0.25 12.49
CA ALA A 123 11.24 1.06 11.94
C ALA A 123 12.46 2.00 11.99
N LYS A 124 13.24 1.98 13.09
CA LYS A 124 14.48 2.74 13.22
C LYS A 124 15.52 2.33 12.18
N ALA A 125 15.79 1.02 12.07
CA ALA A 125 16.74 0.49 11.10
C ALA A 125 16.33 0.79 9.64
N ALA A 126 15.01 0.73 9.34
CA ALA A 126 14.47 1.11 8.04
C ALA A 126 14.71 2.60 7.76
N GLY A 127 14.44 3.48 8.74
CA GLY A 127 14.64 4.92 8.63
C GLY A 127 16.09 5.29 8.38
N GLU A 128 17.04 4.70 9.10
CA GLU A 128 18.48 4.92 8.90
C GLU A 128 18.91 4.54 7.47
N LYS A 129 18.44 3.40 6.95
CA LYS A 129 18.75 2.97 5.58
C LYS A 129 18.09 3.83 4.52
N LEU A 130 16.84 4.24 4.72
CA LEU A 130 16.13 5.13 3.79
C LEU A 130 16.80 6.51 3.74
N ALA A 131 17.16 7.10 4.88
CA ALA A 131 17.85 8.38 4.94
C ALA A 131 19.24 8.31 4.26
N ALA A 132 19.98 7.21 4.46
CA ALA A 132 21.26 6.99 3.78
C ALA A 132 21.11 6.81 2.26
N LYS A 133 20.04 6.14 1.82
CA LYS A 133 19.74 5.88 0.40
C LYS A 133 19.23 7.11 -0.34
N TYR A 134 18.49 7.98 0.35
CA TYR A 134 17.84 9.17 -0.22
C TYR A 134 18.26 10.44 0.54
N PRO A 135 19.45 11.01 0.24
CA PRO A 135 19.91 12.26 0.86
C PRO A 135 18.88 13.39 0.67
N GLY A 136 18.56 14.08 1.75
CA GLY A 136 17.49 15.09 1.81
C GLY A 136 16.17 14.57 2.41
N LEU A 137 15.98 13.25 2.51
CA LEU A 137 14.84 12.69 3.23
C LEU A 137 15.01 12.86 4.75
N VAL A 138 14.04 13.47 5.40
CA VAL A 138 14.04 13.67 6.85
C VAL A 138 13.17 12.62 7.53
N ILE A 139 13.78 11.66 8.23
CA ILE A 139 13.03 10.75 9.12
C ILE A 139 12.72 11.52 10.40
N CYS A 140 11.51 12.03 10.53
CA CYS A 140 11.10 12.89 11.63
C CYS A 140 10.63 12.13 12.87
N GLY A 141 10.35 10.83 12.76
CA GLY A 141 9.99 9.97 13.88
C GLY A 141 9.78 8.53 13.47
N VAL A 142 9.83 7.66 14.46
CA VAL A 142 9.60 6.21 14.29
C VAL A 142 8.90 5.63 15.52
N ASP A 143 7.89 4.78 15.29
CA ASP A 143 7.29 3.93 16.33
C ASP A 143 7.15 2.50 15.81
N ASP A 144 7.23 1.52 16.71
CA ASP A 144 6.94 0.13 16.34
C ASP A 144 5.44 -0.17 16.33
N GLY A 145 5.04 -1.35 15.86
CA GLY A 145 3.64 -1.75 15.71
C GLY A 145 3.02 -2.40 16.97
N TYR A 146 3.72 -2.39 18.12
CA TYR A 146 3.32 -3.06 19.38
C TYR A 146 2.90 -2.09 20.46
N PHE A 147 2.56 -0.86 20.08
CA PHE A 147 2.05 0.15 20.99
C PHE A 147 0.73 -0.29 21.66
N LYS A 148 0.53 0.14 22.91
CA LYS A 148 -0.69 -0.10 23.70
C LYS A 148 -1.57 1.14 23.79
N ASP A 149 -0.97 2.31 23.62
CA ASP A 149 -1.63 3.61 23.69
C ASP A 149 -1.57 4.29 22.32
N GLU A 150 -2.69 4.21 21.60
CA GLU A 150 -2.82 4.81 20.27
C GLU A 150 -2.78 6.34 20.31
N LYS A 151 -3.36 6.95 21.37
CA LYS A 151 -3.36 8.41 21.52
C LYS A 151 -1.95 8.95 21.66
N ALA A 152 -1.13 8.32 22.49
CA ALA A 152 0.27 8.73 22.65
C ALA A 152 1.07 8.58 21.33
N VAL A 153 0.74 7.61 20.47
CA VAL A 153 1.36 7.47 19.14
C VAL A 153 0.92 8.61 18.23
N ILE A 154 -0.37 8.93 18.19
CA ILE A 154 -0.93 10.02 17.37
C ILE A 154 -0.32 11.36 17.81
N GLU A 155 -0.22 11.63 19.10
CA GLU A 155 0.41 12.84 19.63
C GLU A 155 1.86 12.96 19.14
N ARG A 156 2.68 11.90 19.24
CA ARG A 156 4.07 11.91 18.73
C ARG A 156 4.16 12.12 17.22
N ILE A 157 3.24 11.51 16.45
CA ILE A 157 3.19 11.72 15.01
C ILE A 157 2.91 13.19 14.71
N ASN A 158 1.89 13.79 15.35
CA ASN A 158 1.50 15.19 15.12
C ASN A 158 2.60 16.17 15.57
N GLU A 159 3.26 15.92 16.72
CA GLU A 159 4.41 16.71 17.18
C GLU A 159 5.58 16.67 16.19
N ALA A 160 5.79 15.51 15.56
CA ALA A 160 6.83 15.35 14.54
C ALA A 160 6.50 16.04 13.21
N LYS A 161 5.25 16.47 12.97
CA LYS A 161 4.77 17.16 11.75
C LYS A 161 5.28 16.50 10.46
N PRO A 162 4.95 15.25 10.17
CA PRO A 162 5.35 14.60 8.95
C PRO A 162 4.51 15.06 7.75
N ASP A 163 5.14 15.16 6.58
CA ASP A 163 4.40 15.29 5.32
C ASP A 163 3.76 13.94 4.93
N VAL A 164 4.48 12.85 5.24
CA VAL A 164 4.06 11.48 4.92
C VAL A 164 4.22 10.57 6.14
N LEU A 165 3.22 9.68 6.32
CA LEU A 165 3.22 8.61 7.32
C LEU A 165 3.18 7.25 6.62
N PHE A 166 4.18 6.40 6.84
CA PHE A 166 4.12 4.99 6.49
C PHE A 166 3.54 4.19 7.63
N VAL A 167 2.40 3.54 7.40
CA VAL A 167 1.73 2.67 8.36
C VAL A 167 1.97 1.22 7.95
N CYS A 168 2.76 0.50 8.74
CA CYS A 168 3.22 -0.85 8.47
C CYS A 168 2.79 -1.83 9.57
N LEU A 169 1.50 -1.83 9.89
CA LEU A 169 0.88 -2.67 10.92
C LEU A 169 0.31 -3.98 10.36
N GLY A 170 0.31 -4.11 9.03
CA GLY A 170 -0.34 -5.21 8.29
C GLY A 170 -1.86 -5.02 8.17
N ALA A 171 -2.42 -5.58 7.07
CA ALA A 171 -3.86 -5.54 6.84
C ALA A 171 -4.59 -6.55 7.76
N PRO A 172 -5.82 -6.22 8.24
CA PRO A 172 -6.57 -4.98 8.03
C PRO A 172 -6.25 -3.88 9.06
N LYS A 173 -5.29 -4.13 10.00
CA LYS A 173 -5.01 -3.23 11.13
C LYS A 173 -4.54 -1.84 10.67
N GLN A 174 -3.67 -1.78 9.65
CA GLN A 174 -3.13 -0.52 9.16
C GLN A 174 -4.21 0.35 8.49
N GLU A 175 -5.09 -0.25 7.69
CA GLU A 175 -6.16 0.49 7.03
C GLU A 175 -7.18 1.00 8.04
N LYS A 176 -7.52 0.19 9.05
CA LYS A 176 -8.41 0.59 10.14
C LYS A 176 -7.80 1.75 10.94
N PHE A 177 -6.54 1.63 11.35
CA PHE A 177 -5.83 2.69 12.07
C PHE A 177 -5.84 4.01 11.29
N ILE A 178 -5.51 3.98 9.99
CA ILE A 178 -5.53 5.18 9.15
C ILE A 178 -6.94 5.79 9.10
N LYS A 179 -7.97 4.97 8.87
CA LYS A 179 -9.34 5.46 8.73
C LYS A 179 -9.91 6.00 10.04
N GLU A 180 -9.70 5.29 11.14
CA GLU A 180 -10.20 5.67 12.47
C GLU A 180 -9.58 6.99 12.95
N HIS A 181 -8.29 7.22 12.66
CA HIS A 181 -7.56 8.41 13.09
C HIS A 181 -7.30 9.43 11.98
N PHE A 182 -8.00 9.31 10.84
CA PHE A 182 -7.78 10.19 9.68
C PHE A 182 -7.93 11.67 10.04
N GLU A 183 -8.92 12.02 10.84
CA GLU A 183 -9.15 13.42 11.23
C GLU A 183 -8.22 13.90 12.36
N GLU A 184 -7.69 12.99 13.16
CA GLU A 184 -6.79 13.30 14.27
C GLU A 184 -5.32 13.46 13.82
N LEU A 185 -4.93 12.77 12.74
CA LEU A 185 -3.57 12.79 12.19
C LEU A 185 -3.35 14.02 11.31
N ASP A 186 -2.45 14.93 11.70
CA ASP A 186 -2.04 16.09 10.89
C ASP A 186 -0.95 15.68 9.88
N VAL A 187 -1.34 14.87 8.90
CA VAL A 187 -0.46 14.29 7.87
C VAL A 187 -1.10 14.47 6.50
N THR A 188 -0.31 14.90 5.51
CA THR A 188 -0.80 15.06 4.15
C THR A 188 -1.08 13.72 3.48
N LEU A 189 -0.15 12.78 3.52
CA LEU A 189 -0.29 11.50 2.82
C LEU A 189 0.06 10.32 3.73
N MET A 190 -0.90 9.42 3.94
CA MET A 190 -0.72 8.20 4.75
C MET A 190 -0.69 6.97 3.84
N LEU A 191 0.32 6.09 3.98
CA LEU A 191 0.48 4.91 3.15
C LEU A 191 0.42 3.64 3.99
N GLY A 192 -0.55 2.77 3.71
CA GLY A 192 -0.63 1.41 4.24
C GLY A 192 0.29 0.47 3.44
N LEU A 193 1.49 0.18 3.97
CA LEU A 193 2.54 -0.53 3.23
C LEU A 193 2.88 -1.93 3.76
N GLY A 194 2.10 -2.45 4.71
CA GLY A 194 2.27 -3.81 5.24
C GLY A 194 3.67 -4.06 5.80
N GLY A 195 4.32 -5.12 5.34
CA GLY A 195 5.66 -5.50 5.80
C GLY A 195 6.81 -4.77 5.12
N SER A 196 6.61 -3.58 4.54
CA SER A 196 7.65 -2.88 3.79
C SER A 196 8.83 -2.41 4.66
N LEU A 197 8.59 -2.09 5.96
CA LEU A 197 9.65 -1.72 6.88
C LEU A 197 10.68 -2.84 7.08
N ASP A 198 10.22 -4.10 7.13
CA ASP A 198 11.13 -5.26 7.22
C ASP A 198 12.02 -5.36 5.95
N GLY A 199 11.46 -5.01 4.79
CA GLY A 199 12.20 -4.93 3.53
C GLY A 199 13.22 -3.78 3.51
N TYR A 200 12.82 -2.57 3.91
CA TYR A 200 13.72 -1.42 3.96
C TYR A 200 14.83 -1.61 5.00
N ALA A 201 14.52 -2.23 6.14
CA ALA A 201 15.51 -2.60 7.15
C ALA A 201 16.44 -3.72 6.67
N GLY A 202 16.12 -4.43 5.56
CA GLY A 202 16.89 -5.56 5.06
C GLY A 202 16.78 -6.82 5.91
N VAL A 203 15.81 -6.88 6.81
CA VAL A 203 15.50 -8.07 7.63
C VAL A 203 14.73 -9.10 6.81
N ALA A 204 13.76 -8.65 6.01
CA ALA A 204 13.10 -9.50 5.04
C ALA A 204 13.84 -9.41 3.70
N GLN A 205 14.40 -10.54 3.28
CA GLN A 205 15.01 -10.63 1.95
C GLN A 205 13.92 -10.65 0.88
N ARG A 206 14.03 -9.75 -0.09
CA ARG A 206 13.20 -9.83 -1.31
C ARG A 206 13.56 -11.06 -2.13
N ALA A 207 12.59 -11.56 -2.85
CA ALA A 207 12.85 -12.62 -3.82
C ALA A 207 13.91 -12.16 -4.85
N PRO A 208 14.73 -13.08 -5.38
CA PRO A 208 15.63 -12.78 -6.49
C PRO A 208 14.86 -12.15 -7.65
N LYS A 209 15.51 -11.26 -8.40
CA LYS A 209 14.88 -10.50 -9.49
C LYS A 209 14.12 -11.40 -10.46
N TRP A 210 14.69 -12.53 -10.88
CA TRP A 210 14.05 -13.49 -11.78
C TRP A 210 12.73 -14.05 -11.22
N MET A 211 12.62 -14.27 -9.89
CA MET A 211 11.36 -14.70 -9.27
C MET A 211 10.33 -13.56 -9.23
N ILE A 212 10.78 -12.33 -9.03
CA ILE A 212 9.90 -11.13 -9.09
C ILE A 212 9.36 -10.97 -10.51
N ASP A 213 10.23 -11.08 -11.52
CA ASP A 213 9.88 -10.94 -12.94
C ASP A 213 8.89 -12.05 -13.39
N LEU A 214 9.03 -13.25 -12.83
CA LEU A 214 8.10 -14.37 -13.05
C LEU A 214 6.87 -14.34 -12.14
N SER A 215 6.70 -13.29 -11.32
CA SER A 215 5.59 -13.18 -10.37
C SER A 215 5.55 -14.30 -9.30
N LEU A 216 6.69 -14.89 -8.96
CA LEU A 216 6.87 -15.96 -7.98
C LEU A 216 7.33 -15.45 -6.60
N GLU A 217 7.25 -14.15 -6.33
CA GLU A 217 7.64 -13.58 -5.02
C GLU A 217 6.85 -14.21 -3.86
N TRP A 218 5.57 -14.52 -4.08
CA TRP A 218 4.74 -15.22 -3.10
C TRP A 218 5.29 -16.61 -2.73
N LEU A 219 5.81 -17.37 -3.71
CA LEU A 219 6.39 -18.69 -3.49
C LEU A 219 7.69 -18.57 -2.69
N TYR A 220 8.53 -17.60 -3.00
CA TYR A 220 9.74 -17.32 -2.23
C TYR A 220 9.44 -17.02 -0.76
N ARG A 221 8.44 -16.14 -0.51
CA ARG A 221 8.00 -15.82 0.85
C ARG A 221 7.44 -17.06 1.59
N LEU A 222 6.71 -17.94 0.90
CA LEU A 222 6.21 -19.18 1.47
C LEU A 222 7.34 -20.13 1.88
N LEU A 223 8.36 -20.29 1.01
CA LEU A 223 9.52 -21.13 1.28
C LEU A 223 10.34 -20.61 2.48
N LYS A 224 10.44 -19.29 2.64
CA LYS A 224 11.13 -18.66 3.78
C LYS A 224 10.32 -18.69 5.07
N GLU A 225 9.00 -18.61 4.99
CA GLU A 225 8.09 -18.57 6.13
C GLU A 225 6.91 -19.54 5.93
N PRO A 226 7.09 -20.85 6.19
CA PRO A 226 6.01 -21.84 6.01
C PRO A 226 4.74 -21.58 6.82
N LYS A 227 4.85 -20.82 7.92
CA LYS A 227 3.70 -20.38 8.73
C LYS A 227 2.70 -19.53 7.95
N ARG A 228 3.09 -18.98 6.81
CA ARG A 228 2.21 -18.22 5.91
C ARG A 228 1.29 -19.09 5.04
N LEU A 229 1.44 -20.42 5.08
CA LEU A 229 0.63 -21.33 4.24
C LEU A 229 -0.87 -21.03 4.34
N GLY A 230 -1.39 -20.80 5.55
CA GLY A 230 -2.81 -20.48 5.75
C GLY A 230 -3.27 -19.20 5.02
N ARG A 231 -2.42 -18.19 4.97
CA ARG A 231 -2.70 -16.95 4.18
C ARG A 231 -2.58 -17.21 2.69
N MET A 232 -1.57 -17.98 2.28
CA MET A 232 -1.32 -18.30 0.87
C MET A 232 -2.44 -19.10 0.23
N MET A 233 -3.17 -19.92 1.02
CA MET A 233 -4.38 -20.63 0.55
C MET A 233 -5.53 -19.68 0.16
N ARG A 234 -5.45 -18.39 0.51
CA ARG A 234 -6.42 -17.39 0.03
C ARG A 234 -6.22 -17.06 -1.45
N LEU A 235 -5.00 -17.19 -1.99
CA LEU A 235 -4.73 -16.89 -3.41
C LEU A 235 -5.49 -17.83 -4.36
N PRO A 236 -5.41 -19.17 -4.27
CA PRO A 236 -6.23 -20.04 -5.11
C PRO A 236 -7.73 -19.82 -4.89
N LYS A 237 -8.17 -19.56 -3.65
CA LYS A 237 -9.60 -19.25 -3.38
C LYS A 237 -10.02 -17.95 -4.08
N PHE A 238 -9.18 -16.91 -4.06
CA PHE A 238 -9.42 -15.67 -4.77
C PHE A 238 -9.55 -15.90 -6.30
N VAL A 239 -8.64 -16.68 -6.90
CA VAL A 239 -8.68 -17.00 -8.34
C VAL A 239 -9.96 -17.73 -8.71
N LEU A 240 -10.37 -18.72 -7.89
CA LEU A 240 -11.65 -19.43 -8.09
C LEU A 240 -12.85 -18.49 -7.96
N ALA A 241 -12.85 -17.58 -6.98
CA ALA A 241 -13.90 -16.58 -6.80
C ALA A 241 -14.00 -15.66 -8.02
N CYS A 242 -12.89 -15.19 -8.59
CA CYS A 242 -12.87 -14.39 -9.82
C CYS A 242 -13.46 -15.18 -11.01
N GLY A 243 -13.14 -16.47 -11.12
CA GLY A 243 -13.70 -17.35 -12.16
C GLY A 243 -15.21 -17.50 -12.04
N GLY A 244 -15.71 -17.72 -10.82
CA GLY A 244 -17.15 -17.80 -10.53
C GLY A 244 -17.88 -16.49 -10.84
N GLU A 245 -17.32 -15.37 -10.43
CA GLU A 245 -17.88 -14.04 -10.70
C GLU A 245 -17.94 -13.73 -12.21
N LYS A 246 -16.92 -14.10 -12.98
CA LYS A 246 -16.94 -13.97 -14.44
C LYS A 246 -18.09 -14.75 -15.07
N LEU A 247 -18.31 -15.98 -14.62
CA LEU A 247 -19.44 -16.80 -15.12
C LEU A 247 -20.80 -16.19 -14.76
N ARG A 248 -20.91 -15.62 -13.54
CA ARG A 248 -22.12 -14.91 -13.09
C ARG A 248 -22.41 -13.68 -13.97
N ARG A 249 -21.39 -12.85 -14.22
CA ARG A 249 -21.52 -11.64 -15.07
C ARG A 249 -21.97 -12.00 -16.50
N LYS A 250 -21.49 -13.12 -17.06
CA LYS A 250 -21.90 -13.60 -18.39
C LYS A 250 -23.35 -14.10 -18.46
N LYS A 251 -23.94 -14.54 -17.35
CA LYS A 251 -25.33 -15.00 -17.32
C LYS A 251 -26.34 -13.86 -17.16
N ASN A 252 -25.90 -12.73 -16.62
CA ASN A 252 -26.75 -11.59 -16.28
C ASN A 252 -26.61 -10.41 -17.26
N GLY A 253 -25.75 -10.49 -18.25
CA GLY A 253 -25.58 -9.53 -19.35
C GLY A 253 -25.82 -10.18 -20.71
#